data_c5c0eb584213646b8e7149e983f820b0
#
_entry.id   c5c0eb584213646b8e7149e983f820b0
#
_cell.length_a   1.000
_cell.length_b   1.000
_cell.length_c   1.000
_cell.angle_alpha   90.00
_cell.angle_beta   90.00
_cell.angle_gamma   90.00
#
_symmetry.space_group_name_H-M   'P 1'
#
loop_
_entity.id
_entity.type
_entity.pdbx_description
1 polymer ?
#
loop_
_entity_poly.entity_id
_entity_poly.type
_entity_poly.pdbx_seq_one_letter_code
_entity_poly.pdbx_strand_id
1 'polypeptide(L)'
;MRHVISALVMNEPGVLANVAGMFAARGFNIDSLVVGRTENPDLSRMTIVVNADDNTIDQVRKQLAKLVPVVSVHDFQETAYVESDLMLLTVTAPPERRTEVISLVNTFEGKVTDVSPITIMIEMTGSEEKLERFVELMRPHGIEEVARTGVIAMARGTQPSRPKAAPAKKSRERKLDAPAQVALPPS
;
A
#
# COMPACT_ATOMS: atom_id res chain seq x y z
N MET A 1 -8.83 -6.72 16.40
CA MET A 1 -8.30 -7.72 15.43
C MET A 1 -7.66 -7.00 14.27
N ARG A 2 -6.62 -7.60 13.66
CA ARG A 2 -5.99 -7.06 12.46
C ARG A 2 -6.83 -7.39 11.23
N HIS A 3 -7.17 -6.38 10.43
CA HIS A 3 -7.89 -6.53 9.17
C HIS A 3 -7.08 -5.95 8.02
N VAL A 4 -7.14 -6.64 6.89
CA VAL A 4 -6.51 -6.20 5.63
C VAL A 4 -7.61 -5.94 4.61
N ILE A 5 -7.72 -4.69 4.18
CA ILE A 5 -8.72 -4.23 3.22
C ILE A 5 -8.01 -3.85 1.92
N SER A 6 -8.50 -4.35 0.79
CA SER A 6 -8.09 -3.88 -0.53
C SER A 6 -9.20 -3.01 -1.13
N ALA A 7 -8.87 -1.78 -1.49
CA ALA A 7 -9.77 -0.90 -2.23
C ALA A 7 -9.20 -0.62 -3.62
N LEU A 8 -10.02 -0.85 -4.65
CA LEU A 8 -9.72 -0.42 -6.00
C LEU A 8 -10.33 0.96 -6.21
N VAL A 9 -9.52 1.92 -6.61
CA VAL A 9 -9.91 3.33 -6.70
C VAL A 9 -9.49 3.94 -8.04
N MET A 10 -10.12 5.05 -8.43
CA MET A 10 -9.68 5.84 -9.58
C MET A 10 -8.29 6.40 -9.32
N ASN A 11 -7.42 6.36 -10.33
CA ASN A 11 -6.08 6.94 -10.25
C ASN A 11 -6.13 8.45 -10.58
N GLU A 12 -6.73 9.21 -9.69
CA GLU A 12 -6.94 10.66 -9.84
C GLU A 12 -6.36 11.41 -8.63
N PRO A 13 -5.94 12.69 -8.80
CA PRO A 13 -5.50 13.52 -7.69
C PRO A 13 -6.57 13.64 -6.59
N GLY A 14 -6.14 13.63 -5.33
CA GLY A 14 -7.01 13.80 -4.17
C GLY A 14 -7.70 12.53 -3.66
N VAL A 15 -7.65 11.42 -4.40
CA VAL A 15 -8.32 10.17 -3.98
C VAL A 15 -7.74 9.64 -2.67
N LEU A 16 -6.42 9.63 -2.51
CA LEU A 16 -5.77 9.24 -1.26
C LEU A 16 -6.20 10.16 -0.09
N ALA A 17 -6.27 11.47 -0.33
CA ALA A 17 -6.70 12.42 0.69
C ALA A 17 -8.16 12.18 1.11
N ASN A 18 -9.06 11.85 0.17
CA ASN A 18 -10.45 11.51 0.47
C ASN A 18 -10.57 10.26 1.33
N VAL A 19 -9.79 9.22 1.01
CA VAL A 19 -9.75 7.97 1.79
C VAL A 19 -9.20 8.25 3.19
N ALA A 20 -8.02 8.87 3.30
CA ALA A 20 -7.40 9.21 4.59
C ALA A 20 -8.31 10.13 5.43
N GLY A 21 -8.95 11.12 4.81
CA GLY A 21 -9.89 12.01 5.48
C GLY A 21 -11.12 11.27 6.02
N MET A 22 -11.61 10.26 5.33
CA MET A 22 -12.72 9.42 5.81
C MET A 22 -12.32 8.66 7.08
N PHE A 23 -11.12 8.09 7.14
CA PHE A 23 -10.59 7.42 8.34
C PHE A 23 -10.42 8.41 9.49
N ALA A 24 -9.76 9.54 9.24
CA ALA A 24 -9.48 10.58 10.22
C ALA A 24 -10.79 11.15 10.83
N ALA A 25 -11.78 11.46 10.00
CA ALA A 25 -13.06 12.01 10.45
C ALA A 25 -13.86 11.07 11.38
N ARG A 26 -13.50 9.80 11.43
CA ARG A 26 -14.15 8.77 12.28
C ARG A 26 -13.26 8.25 13.41
N GLY A 27 -12.05 8.79 13.53
CA GLY A 27 -11.10 8.37 14.54
C GLY A 27 -10.54 6.96 14.31
N PHE A 28 -10.59 6.44 13.08
CA PHE A 28 -9.97 5.15 12.76
C PHE A 28 -8.49 5.33 12.50
N ASN A 29 -7.66 4.56 13.21
CA ASN A 29 -6.24 4.52 12.94
C ASN A 29 -5.94 3.62 11.72
N ILE A 30 -4.99 4.03 10.90
CA ILE A 30 -4.43 3.24 9.81
C ILE A 30 -3.04 2.78 10.23
N ASP A 31 -2.83 1.47 10.36
CA ASP A 31 -1.53 0.91 10.74
C ASP A 31 -0.59 0.82 9.54
N SER A 32 -1.14 0.49 8.37
CA SER A 32 -0.39 0.44 7.11
C SER A 32 -1.28 0.87 5.95
N LEU A 33 -0.73 1.65 5.03
CA LEU A 33 -1.40 2.10 3.81
C LEU A 33 -0.42 2.07 2.64
N VAL A 34 -0.73 1.23 1.67
CA VAL A 34 0.03 1.11 0.43
C VAL A 34 -0.86 1.47 -0.74
N VAL A 35 -0.36 2.28 -1.66
CA VAL A 35 -1.06 2.66 -2.88
C VAL A 35 -0.19 2.35 -4.08
N GLY A 36 -0.67 1.55 -5.00
CA GLY A 36 0.03 1.20 -6.22
C GLY A 36 -0.88 1.24 -7.45
N ARG A 37 -0.29 1.52 -8.61
CA ARG A 37 -1.00 1.40 -9.89
C ARG A 37 -1.35 -0.06 -10.15
N THR A 38 -2.46 -0.28 -10.85
CA THR A 38 -2.84 -1.60 -11.35
C THR A 38 -2.40 -1.78 -12.81
N GLU A 39 -2.75 -2.92 -13.41
CA GLU A 39 -2.60 -3.14 -14.86
C GLU A 39 -3.43 -2.17 -15.71
N ASN A 40 -4.47 -1.57 -15.12
CA ASN A 40 -5.22 -0.49 -15.74
C ASN A 40 -4.66 0.85 -15.23
N PRO A 41 -4.11 1.73 -16.09
CA PRO A 41 -3.53 3.01 -15.68
C PRO A 41 -4.53 3.98 -15.04
N ASP A 42 -5.83 3.81 -15.28
CA ASP A 42 -6.89 4.63 -14.70
C ASP A 42 -7.25 4.20 -13.26
N LEU A 43 -6.68 3.10 -12.78
CA LEU A 43 -6.98 2.53 -11.49
C LEU A 43 -5.74 2.36 -10.62
N SER A 44 -5.91 2.60 -9.33
CA SER A 44 -4.94 2.28 -8.28
C SER A 44 -5.54 1.32 -7.27
N ARG A 45 -4.70 0.47 -6.70
CA ARG A 45 -5.05 -0.39 -5.57
C ARG A 45 -4.50 0.20 -4.30
N MET A 46 -5.34 0.35 -3.30
CA MET A 46 -4.96 0.67 -1.94
C MET A 46 -5.08 -0.60 -1.10
N THR A 47 -4.03 -0.95 -0.37
CA THR A 47 -4.09 -1.96 0.69
C THR A 47 -3.99 -1.24 2.02
N ILE A 48 -4.98 -1.41 2.88
CA ILE A 48 -5.13 -0.71 4.14
C ILE A 48 -5.16 -1.74 5.25
N VAL A 49 -4.28 -1.62 6.24
CA VAL A 49 -4.28 -2.45 7.44
C VAL A 49 -4.81 -1.61 8.59
N VAL A 50 -5.77 -2.15 9.31
CA VAL A 50 -6.38 -1.53 10.49
C VAL A 50 -6.54 -2.54 11.60
N ASN A 51 -6.39 -2.10 12.86
CA ASN A 51 -6.73 -2.86 14.04
C ASN A 51 -8.07 -2.37 14.58
N ALA A 52 -9.11 -3.18 14.43
CA ALA A 52 -10.47 -2.85 14.86
C ALA A 52 -11.26 -4.12 15.21
N ASP A 53 -12.44 -3.94 15.82
CA ASP A 53 -13.43 -4.99 15.93
C ASP A 53 -14.24 -5.16 14.62
N ASP A 54 -14.96 -6.26 14.48
CA ASP A 54 -15.71 -6.60 13.28
C ASP A 54 -16.79 -5.57 12.93
N ASN A 55 -17.44 -4.96 13.94
CA ASN A 55 -18.45 -3.92 13.71
C ASN A 55 -17.82 -2.66 13.13
N THR A 56 -16.67 -2.27 13.64
CA THR A 56 -15.91 -1.12 13.16
C THR A 56 -15.44 -1.34 11.72
N ILE A 57 -14.94 -2.54 11.41
CA ILE A 57 -14.46 -2.84 10.05
C ILE A 57 -15.60 -2.86 9.02
N ASP A 58 -16.77 -3.37 9.39
CA ASP A 58 -17.95 -3.33 8.52
C ASP A 58 -18.39 -1.89 8.23
N GLN A 59 -18.31 -1.00 9.22
CA GLN A 59 -18.53 0.44 9.03
C GLN A 59 -17.48 1.04 8.09
N VAL A 60 -16.19 0.76 8.29
CA VAL A 60 -15.10 1.24 7.42
C VAL A 60 -15.35 0.82 5.98
N ARG A 61 -15.64 -0.47 5.75
CA ARG A 61 -15.94 -1.01 4.42
C ARG A 61 -17.12 -0.29 3.75
N LYS A 62 -18.22 -0.11 4.48
CA LYS A 62 -19.42 0.59 3.98
C LYS A 62 -19.15 2.06 3.66
N GLN A 63 -18.31 2.72 4.45
CA GLN A 63 -17.98 4.14 4.23
C GLN A 63 -17.01 4.31 3.05
N LEU A 64 -16.00 3.43 2.94
CA LEU A 64 -15.11 3.41 1.78
C LEU A 64 -15.89 3.23 0.47
N ALA A 65 -16.84 2.27 0.45
CA ALA A 65 -17.65 2.00 -0.73
C ALA A 65 -18.57 3.16 -1.15
N LYS A 66 -18.84 4.13 -0.27
CA LYS A 66 -19.62 5.33 -0.61
C LYS A 66 -18.79 6.45 -1.26
N LEU A 67 -17.47 6.40 -1.16
CA LEU A 67 -16.63 7.40 -1.78
C LEU A 67 -16.69 7.28 -3.31
N VAL A 68 -16.98 8.37 -3.99
CA VAL A 68 -17.16 8.40 -5.46
C VAL A 68 -15.99 7.77 -6.24
N PRO A 69 -14.70 8.03 -5.86
CA PRO A 69 -13.58 7.44 -6.59
C PRO A 69 -13.29 5.98 -6.23
N VAL A 70 -14.03 5.37 -5.30
CA VAL A 70 -13.85 3.97 -4.92
C VAL A 70 -14.69 3.06 -5.81
N VAL A 71 -14.03 2.18 -6.54
CA VAL A 71 -14.65 1.25 -7.50
C VAL A 71 -15.10 -0.03 -6.81
N SER A 72 -14.27 -0.57 -5.93
CA SER A 72 -14.61 -1.75 -5.13
C SER A 72 -13.80 -1.79 -3.84
N VAL A 73 -14.35 -2.46 -2.82
CA VAL A 73 -13.70 -2.72 -1.55
C VAL A 73 -13.80 -4.21 -1.25
N HIS A 74 -12.70 -4.82 -0.87
CA HIS A 74 -12.61 -6.21 -0.50
C HIS A 74 -11.91 -6.33 0.86
N ASP A 75 -12.54 -7.02 1.80
CA ASP A 75 -11.96 -7.41 3.08
C ASP A 75 -11.47 -8.86 2.97
N PHE A 76 -10.26 -9.12 3.43
CA PHE A 76 -9.65 -10.45 3.35
C PHE A 76 -9.96 -11.35 4.55
N GLN A 77 -10.78 -10.92 5.50
CA GLN A 77 -11.06 -11.68 6.74
C GLN A 77 -11.53 -13.13 6.47
N GLU A 78 -12.40 -13.32 5.50
CA GLU A 78 -12.96 -14.64 5.16
C GLU A 78 -12.39 -15.24 3.86
N THR A 79 -11.37 -14.60 3.29
CA THR A 79 -10.83 -15.00 1.99
C THR A 79 -9.37 -15.41 2.15
N ALA A 80 -9.01 -16.59 1.64
CA ALA A 80 -7.60 -16.96 1.56
C ALA A 80 -6.85 -15.96 0.67
N TYR A 81 -5.79 -15.34 1.19
CA TYR A 81 -5.00 -14.34 0.48
C TYR A 81 -3.51 -14.57 0.65
N VAL A 82 -2.72 -13.89 -0.15
CA VAL A 82 -1.28 -13.74 0.00
C VAL A 82 -1.02 -12.30 0.38
N GLU A 83 -0.22 -12.09 1.39
CA GLU A 83 0.33 -10.77 1.73
C GLU A 83 1.83 -10.76 1.60
N SER A 84 2.38 -9.61 1.32
CA SER A 84 3.81 -9.35 1.29
C SER A 84 4.10 -7.91 1.69
N ASP A 85 5.15 -7.74 2.48
CA ASP A 85 5.76 -6.47 2.82
C ASP A 85 7.25 -6.56 2.49
N LEU A 86 7.88 -5.47 2.09
CA LEU A 86 9.31 -5.35 1.90
C LEU A 86 9.88 -4.43 2.99
N MET A 87 10.94 -4.89 3.63
CA MET A 87 11.66 -4.15 4.65
C MET A 87 13.12 -3.96 4.26
N LEU A 88 13.64 -2.76 4.46
CA LEU A 88 15.06 -2.47 4.55
C LEU A 88 15.40 -2.19 6.01
N LEU A 89 16.41 -2.89 6.52
CA LEU A 89 16.84 -2.83 7.91
C LEU A 89 18.34 -2.61 7.98
N THR A 90 18.78 -1.56 8.66
CA THR A 90 20.21 -1.34 8.96
C THR A 90 20.49 -1.73 10.40
N VAL A 91 21.45 -2.63 10.59
CA VAL A 91 21.87 -3.11 11.91
C VAL A 91 23.36 -2.92 12.13
N THR A 92 23.76 -2.71 13.38
CA THR A 92 25.15 -2.72 13.79
C THR A 92 25.71 -4.13 13.69
N ALA A 93 26.73 -4.31 12.87
CA ALA A 93 27.38 -5.60 12.62
C ALA A 93 28.90 -5.43 12.47
N PRO A 94 29.62 -5.14 13.55
CA PRO A 94 31.08 -5.07 13.51
C PRO A 94 31.64 -6.44 13.10
N PRO A 95 32.90 -6.54 12.67
CA PRO A 95 33.47 -7.77 12.10
C PRO A 95 33.25 -9.02 12.95
N GLU A 96 33.28 -8.88 14.27
CA GLU A 96 33.14 -9.98 15.23
C GLU A 96 31.72 -10.58 15.26
N ARG A 97 30.69 -9.77 15.00
CA ARG A 97 29.27 -10.18 15.01
C ARG A 97 28.69 -10.40 13.62
N ARG A 98 29.43 -10.04 12.58
CA ARG A 98 28.95 -10.06 11.20
C ARG A 98 28.48 -11.43 10.75
N THR A 99 29.21 -12.47 11.09
CA THR A 99 28.87 -13.86 10.72
C THR A 99 27.53 -14.30 11.35
N GLU A 100 27.28 -13.92 12.59
CA GLU A 100 26.02 -14.20 13.28
C GLU A 100 24.84 -13.51 12.62
N VAL A 101 24.95 -12.21 12.34
CA VAL A 101 23.92 -11.42 11.63
C VAL A 101 23.63 -12.03 10.26
N ILE A 102 24.67 -12.35 9.46
CA ILE A 102 24.48 -12.94 8.12
C ILE A 102 23.81 -14.32 8.23
N SER A 103 24.12 -15.12 9.25
CA SER A 103 23.47 -16.43 9.46
C SER A 103 21.97 -16.28 9.73
N LEU A 104 21.58 -15.30 10.54
CA LEU A 104 20.18 -14.97 10.80
C LEU A 104 19.47 -14.47 9.52
N VAL A 105 20.12 -13.59 8.75
CA VAL A 105 19.59 -13.12 7.46
C VAL A 105 19.29 -14.29 6.53
N ASN A 106 20.23 -15.23 6.39
CA ASN A 106 20.07 -16.41 5.52
C ASN A 106 18.94 -17.34 6.05
N THR A 107 18.81 -17.52 7.35
CA THR A 107 17.75 -18.33 7.96
C THR A 107 16.36 -17.80 7.64
N PHE A 108 16.23 -16.47 7.56
CA PHE A 108 14.97 -15.80 7.21
C PHE A 108 14.82 -15.53 5.71
N GLU A 109 15.73 -16.07 4.88
CA GLU A 109 15.73 -15.85 3.43
C GLU A 109 15.82 -14.37 3.04
N GLY A 110 16.52 -13.57 3.87
CA GLY A 110 16.82 -12.19 3.59
C GLY A 110 18.04 -12.04 2.68
N LYS A 111 18.28 -10.82 2.25
CA LYS A 111 19.41 -10.46 1.38
C LYS A 111 20.19 -9.31 2.00
N VAL A 112 21.51 -9.45 2.10
CA VAL A 112 22.39 -8.33 2.42
C VAL A 112 22.54 -7.46 1.17
N THR A 113 22.17 -6.18 1.28
CA THR A 113 22.20 -5.22 0.15
C THR A 113 23.35 -4.24 0.23
N ASP A 114 23.84 -3.95 1.46
CA ASP A 114 25.02 -3.13 1.67
C ASP A 114 25.79 -3.60 2.90
N VAL A 115 27.12 -3.42 2.86
CA VAL A 115 28.03 -3.75 3.96
C VAL A 115 29.00 -2.61 4.16
N SER A 116 28.95 -2.01 5.35
CA SER A 116 29.87 -0.97 5.81
C SER A 116 30.81 -1.52 6.90
N PRO A 117 31.83 -0.79 7.34
CA PRO A 117 32.77 -1.30 8.37
C PRO A 117 32.10 -1.80 9.65
N ILE A 118 31.01 -1.14 10.10
CA ILE A 118 30.32 -1.44 11.36
C ILE A 118 28.83 -1.75 11.21
N THR A 119 28.27 -1.62 10.00
CA THR A 119 26.84 -1.86 9.74
C THR A 119 26.60 -2.76 8.57
N ILE A 120 25.43 -3.38 8.52
CA ILE A 120 24.91 -4.15 7.38
C ILE A 120 23.49 -3.67 7.10
N MET A 121 23.18 -3.45 5.83
CA MET A 121 21.81 -3.23 5.36
C MET A 121 21.24 -4.52 4.78
N ILE A 122 20.04 -4.85 5.22
CA ILE A 122 19.34 -6.10 4.94
C ILE A 122 18.03 -5.77 4.23
N GLU A 123 17.79 -6.40 3.10
CA GLU A 123 16.49 -6.44 2.43
C GLU A 123 15.77 -7.73 2.78
N MET A 124 14.51 -7.63 3.17
CA MET A 124 13.69 -8.77 3.51
C MET A 124 12.27 -8.60 3.01
N THR A 125 11.68 -9.69 2.51
CA THR A 125 10.28 -9.74 2.08
C THR A 125 9.55 -10.88 2.78
N GLY A 126 8.27 -10.69 3.00
CA GLY A 126 7.43 -11.72 3.60
C GLY A 126 6.15 -11.17 4.24
N SER A 127 5.51 -12.02 5.03
CA SER A 127 4.38 -11.58 5.86
C SER A 127 4.85 -10.63 6.96
N GLU A 128 3.96 -9.79 7.45
CA GLU A 128 4.24 -8.88 8.56
C GLU A 128 4.79 -9.63 9.78
N GLU A 129 4.22 -10.79 10.11
CA GLU A 129 4.68 -11.63 11.21
C GLU A 129 6.14 -12.10 11.05
N LYS A 130 6.54 -12.50 9.81
CA LYS A 130 7.93 -12.88 9.51
C LYS A 130 8.88 -11.71 9.75
N LEU A 131 8.51 -10.53 9.27
CA LEU A 131 9.34 -9.33 9.40
C LEU A 131 9.46 -8.87 10.85
N GLU A 132 8.37 -8.88 11.61
CA GLU A 132 8.39 -8.54 13.04
C GLU A 132 9.30 -9.49 13.85
N ARG A 133 9.18 -10.79 13.61
CA ARG A 133 10.08 -11.79 14.25
C ARG A 133 11.54 -11.53 13.94
N PHE A 134 11.85 -11.15 12.69
CA PHE A 134 13.22 -10.82 12.32
C PHE A 134 13.71 -9.56 13.01
N VAL A 135 12.89 -8.51 13.08
CA VAL A 135 13.21 -7.27 13.80
C VAL A 135 13.51 -7.56 15.27
N GLU A 136 12.69 -8.40 15.94
CA GLU A 136 12.92 -8.78 17.34
C GLU A 136 14.27 -9.48 17.53
N LEU A 137 14.65 -10.38 16.61
CA LEU A 137 15.95 -11.07 16.66
C LEU A 137 17.13 -10.12 16.40
N MET A 138 16.93 -9.06 15.64
CA MET A 138 17.96 -8.06 15.36
C MET A 138 18.14 -7.00 16.45
N ARG A 139 17.15 -6.82 17.35
CA ARG A 139 17.24 -5.83 18.47
C ARG A 139 18.52 -5.93 19.29
N PRO A 140 19.02 -7.14 19.70
CA PRO A 140 20.27 -7.26 20.46
C PRO A 140 21.52 -6.81 19.70
N HIS A 141 21.47 -6.78 18.37
CA HIS A 141 22.59 -6.33 17.52
C HIS A 141 22.63 -4.80 17.37
N GLY A 142 21.54 -4.10 17.72
CA GLY A 142 21.43 -2.66 17.56
C GLY A 142 20.88 -2.30 16.18
N ILE A 143 19.58 -2.01 16.14
CA ILE A 143 18.89 -1.53 14.94
C ILE A 143 19.14 -0.02 14.82
N GLU A 144 19.68 0.42 13.70
CA GLU A 144 19.91 1.83 13.42
C GLU A 144 18.74 2.46 12.68
N GLU A 145 18.20 1.75 11.66
CA GLU A 145 17.10 2.26 10.84
C GLU A 145 16.25 1.11 10.29
N VAL A 146 14.96 1.36 10.19
CA VAL A 146 13.98 0.47 9.55
C VAL A 146 13.13 1.27 8.57
N ALA A 147 13.06 0.83 7.32
CA ALA A 147 12.13 1.33 6.32
C ALA A 147 11.29 0.18 5.78
N ARG A 148 9.97 0.39 5.65
CA ARG A 148 9.02 -0.63 5.16
C ARG A 148 8.10 -0.05 4.09
N THR A 149 7.73 -0.88 3.12
CA THR A 149 6.71 -0.50 2.13
C THR A 149 5.32 -0.50 2.74
N GLY A 150 5.09 -1.34 3.73
CA GLY A 150 3.77 -1.75 4.19
C GLY A 150 3.22 -2.94 3.39
N VAL A 151 2.12 -3.49 3.88
CA VAL A 151 1.53 -4.74 3.37
C VAL A 151 0.77 -4.51 2.06
N ILE A 152 1.11 -5.29 1.04
CA ILE A 152 0.24 -5.52 -0.12
C ILE A 152 -0.44 -6.88 0.02
N ALA A 153 -1.69 -7.01 -0.45
CA ALA A 153 -2.44 -8.25 -0.35
C ALA A 153 -3.26 -8.53 -1.61
N MET A 154 -3.33 -9.82 -1.98
CA MET A 154 -4.14 -10.31 -3.10
C MET A 154 -4.82 -11.63 -2.73
N ALA A 155 -6.09 -11.80 -3.14
CA ALA A 155 -6.83 -13.05 -2.95
C ALA A 155 -6.13 -14.22 -3.67
N ARG A 156 -6.13 -15.40 -3.04
CA ARG A 156 -5.68 -16.64 -3.68
C ARG A 156 -6.75 -17.19 -4.61
N GLY A 157 -6.31 -17.77 -5.72
CA GLY A 157 -7.18 -18.49 -6.66
C GLY A 157 -7.96 -17.57 -7.61
N THR A 158 -8.90 -18.15 -8.34
CA THR A 158 -9.65 -17.51 -9.43
C THR A 158 -10.85 -16.67 -8.97
N GLN A 159 -10.94 -16.28 -7.73
CA GLN A 159 -11.96 -15.31 -7.35
C GLN A 159 -11.60 -13.95 -7.97
N PRO A 160 -12.33 -13.51 -9.00
CA PRO A 160 -12.01 -12.25 -9.64
C PRO A 160 -12.34 -11.11 -8.67
N SER A 161 -11.34 -10.48 -8.12
CA SER A 161 -11.46 -9.13 -7.57
C SER A 161 -11.67 -8.10 -8.70
N ARG A 162 -12.16 -8.56 -9.87
CA ARG A 162 -12.50 -7.70 -10.99
C ARG A 162 -13.89 -7.12 -10.75
N PRO A 163 -14.02 -5.81 -10.55
CA PRO A 163 -15.29 -5.15 -10.72
C PRO A 163 -15.75 -5.39 -12.16
N LYS A 164 -17.05 -5.65 -12.36
CA LYS A 164 -17.65 -5.49 -13.69
C LYS A 164 -17.19 -4.14 -14.22
N ALA A 165 -16.65 -4.14 -15.44
CA ALA A 165 -16.09 -2.96 -16.08
C ALA A 165 -16.89 -1.71 -15.74
N ALA A 166 -16.21 -0.72 -15.16
CA ALA A 166 -16.81 0.58 -14.94
C ALA A 166 -17.33 1.10 -16.30
N PRO A 167 -18.54 1.68 -16.37
CA PRO A 167 -19.04 2.24 -17.62
C PRO A 167 -18.05 3.29 -18.11
N ALA A 168 -17.57 3.10 -19.35
CA ALA A 168 -16.66 4.02 -19.99
C ALA A 168 -17.22 5.45 -19.86
N LYS A 169 -16.52 6.32 -19.16
CA LYS A 169 -16.83 7.75 -19.14
C LYS A 169 -16.75 8.22 -20.58
N LYS A 170 -17.88 8.65 -21.16
CA LYS A 170 -17.91 9.40 -22.41
C LYS A 170 -16.97 10.60 -22.23
N SER A 171 -15.91 10.64 -23.00
CA SER A 171 -15.04 11.80 -23.10
C SER A 171 -15.92 13.02 -23.40
N ARG A 172 -15.98 13.97 -22.46
CA ARG A 172 -16.49 15.30 -22.76
C ARG A 172 -15.49 15.92 -23.73
N GLU A 173 -15.77 15.84 -25.01
CA GLU A 173 -15.12 16.70 -25.99
C GLU A 173 -15.32 18.16 -25.55
N ARG A 174 -14.23 18.76 -25.09
CA ARG A 174 -14.16 20.22 -24.99
C ARG A 174 -14.31 20.73 -26.40
N LYS A 175 -15.50 21.24 -26.76
CA LYS A 175 -15.63 22.16 -27.90
C LYS A 175 -14.71 23.34 -27.62
N LEU A 176 -13.63 23.43 -28.38
CA LEU A 176 -12.86 24.65 -28.51
C LEU A 176 -13.78 25.63 -29.19
N ASP A 177 -14.24 26.66 -28.48
CA ASP A 177 -14.88 27.81 -29.04
C ASP A 177 -13.90 28.46 -30.03
N ALA A 178 -14.35 28.63 -31.29
CA ALA A 178 -13.59 29.29 -32.30
C ALA A 178 -13.34 30.76 -31.90
N PRO A 179 -12.17 31.32 -32.21
CA PRO A 179 -11.86 32.70 -31.86
C PRO A 179 -12.83 33.65 -32.60
N ALA A 180 -13.41 34.56 -31.82
CA ALA A 180 -14.24 35.62 -32.35
C ALA A 180 -13.48 36.43 -33.40
N GLN A 181 -14.03 36.55 -34.64
CA GLN A 181 -13.51 37.42 -35.66
C GLN A 181 -13.64 38.86 -35.18
N VAL A 182 -12.49 39.51 -34.99
CA VAL A 182 -12.40 40.96 -34.75
C VAL A 182 -12.69 41.64 -36.08
N ALA A 183 -13.83 42.32 -36.18
CA ALA A 183 -14.16 43.17 -37.31
C ALA A 183 -13.29 44.43 -37.26
N LEU A 184 -12.57 44.73 -38.36
CA LEU A 184 -11.83 45.97 -38.57
C LEU A 184 -12.81 47.11 -38.85
N PRO A 185 -12.59 48.35 -38.34
CA PRO A 185 -13.44 49.50 -38.65
C PRO A 185 -13.20 49.96 -40.08
N PRO A 186 -14.23 50.55 -40.73
CA PRO A 186 -14.10 51.10 -42.07
C PRO A 186 -13.28 52.39 -42.11
N SER A 187 -12.54 52.58 -43.23
CA SER A 187 -11.70 53.73 -43.59
C SER A 187 -12.46 55.03 -43.83
#